data_89ec3ad6b3b85a8144cf2a58694a536a
#
_entry.id   89ec3ad6b3b85a8144cf2a58694a536a
#
_cell.length_a   1.000
_cell.length_b   1.000
_cell.length_c   1.000
_cell.angle_alpha   90.00
_cell.angle_beta   90.00
_cell.angle_gamma   90.00
#
_symmetry.space_group_name_H-M   'P 1'
#
loop_
_entity.id
_entity.type
_entity.pdbx_description
1 polymer ?
#
loop_
_entity_poly.entity_id
_entity_poly.type
_entity_poly.pdbx_seq_one_letter_code
_entity_poly.pdbx_strand_id
1 'polypeptide(L)'
;MAGKRYNSDGPSAEERALERFTELMIKKISSIKGDWKKPWFTENFMAWPKNLSGREYNGMNALMLMLLCEENSYKLPVFCTFQRVSGLNYSTDRQGNHKPLTDANGERLPQVSVLKGEKSFPVFITTFTVVDKETKEKIKMEDYRKLSPEEQKKYSVYPKLNVHNVFNVAQTNLREARPELYEKLCERNNLKRPASLDDEKMAFAPLDEMIEKKLWVCPISLEHQDSAYYSIAKDAIVLPEKSQFINGESFYGTLLHEMTHSTGAEGRLDRIKPAAFGSKEYAREELVAELGSALVASQYGITKTIKEDSAQYLGSWLDVLKESPEFLKTTLFDVKKASSMIAQRIDAVAEKIEAKERMFYSSVAYLQFSDDTGQFDELKEKGDYEGLLALGREYYDGNGINEKYTYLSPLQNKGDDLLIEDKDFAVVYNGSVGGTYEVMLKFTEQEIRDHIKQYGVDIAGETIKEVARDMVAEQFDRLPRSPVLEMASGDILYLEYNREKDCLAVGTVTNAGLAVQHSFAYNHNQDLDDNLQDVQTALEA
;
A
#
# COMPACT_ATOMS: atom_id res chain seq x y z
N MET A 1 36.07 32.13 17.90
CA MET A 1 35.02 32.50 18.87
C MET A 1 34.12 31.30 19.08
N ALA A 2 34.17 30.70 20.27
CA ALA A 2 33.34 29.55 20.62
C ALA A 2 31.90 30.03 20.83
N GLY A 3 30.97 29.55 20.03
CA GLY A 3 29.54 29.85 20.15
C GLY A 3 29.01 29.34 21.50
N LYS A 4 28.48 30.23 22.31
CA LYS A 4 27.75 29.89 23.55
C LYS A 4 26.60 28.93 23.18
N ARG A 5 26.67 27.67 23.65
CA ARG A 5 25.54 26.79 23.75
C ARG A 5 24.54 27.42 24.71
N TYR A 6 23.41 27.90 24.21
CA TYR A 6 22.27 28.21 25.06
C TYR A 6 21.75 26.86 25.59
N ASN A 7 21.98 26.59 26.86
CA ASN A 7 21.17 25.61 27.59
C ASN A 7 19.78 26.24 27.73
N SER A 8 18.83 25.75 26.95
CA SER A 8 17.42 26.06 27.22
C SER A 8 16.97 25.11 28.31
N ASP A 9 16.66 25.62 29.48
CA ASP A 9 16.08 24.87 30.63
C ASP A 9 14.65 24.38 30.37
N GLY A 10 14.20 24.33 29.13
CA GLY A 10 12.87 23.89 28.72
C GLY A 10 12.89 22.54 28.02
N PRO A 11 11.73 21.85 27.93
CA PRO A 11 11.61 20.55 27.29
C PRO A 11 12.05 20.62 25.81
N SER A 12 12.70 19.57 25.33
CA SER A 12 13.13 19.42 23.95
C SER A 12 11.95 19.43 22.97
N ALA A 13 12.20 19.59 21.67
CA ALA A 13 11.14 19.49 20.66
C ALA A 13 10.49 18.10 20.64
N GLU A 14 11.27 17.06 20.93
CA GLU A 14 10.77 15.67 21.02
C GLU A 14 9.85 15.50 22.23
N GLU A 15 10.24 15.99 23.40
CA GLU A 15 9.43 15.93 24.63
C GLU A 15 8.10 16.67 24.44
N ARG A 16 8.12 17.90 23.93
CA ARG A 16 6.87 18.64 23.64
C ARG A 16 5.96 17.94 22.63
N ALA A 17 6.55 17.29 21.60
CA ALA A 17 5.78 16.54 20.63
C ALA A 17 5.13 15.29 21.28
N LEU A 18 5.87 14.61 22.14
CA LEU A 18 5.39 13.45 22.88
C LEU A 18 4.29 13.82 23.89
N GLU A 19 4.46 14.92 24.62
CA GLU A 19 3.44 15.48 25.52
C GLU A 19 2.13 15.78 24.76
N ARG A 20 2.24 16.47 23.62
CA ARG A 20 1.06 16.78 22.80
C ARG A 20 0.33 15.54 22.33
N PHE A 21 1.09 14.52 21.93
CA PHE A 21 0.49 13.25 21.50
C PHE A 21 -0.13 12.49 22.69
N THR A 22 0.53 12.51 23.85
CA THR A 22 -0.02 11.94 25.09
C THR A 22 -1.36 12.59 25.46
N GLU A 23 -1.47 13.92 25.38
CA GLU A 23 -2.72 14.64 25.61
C GLU A 23 -3.84 14.18 24.67
N LEU A 24 -3.55 14.04 23.36
CA LEU A 24 -4.51 13.54 22.38
C LEU A 24 -4.96 12.11 22.70
N MET A 25 -4.04 11.22 23.06
CA MET A 25 -4.34 9.86 23.45
C MET A 25 -5.19 9.78 24.71
N ILE A 26 -4.84 10.57 25.76
CA ILE A 26 -5.62 10.65 26.99
C ILE A 26 -7.04 11.12 26.68
N LYS A 27 -7.19 12.15 25.85
CA LYS A 27 -8.50 12.67 25.45
C LYS A 27 -9.31 11.61 24.69
N LYS A 28 -8.69 10.91 23.74
CA LYS A 28 -9.35 9.84 22.96
C LYS A 28 -9.78 8.68 23.85
N ILE A 29 -8.88 8.13 24.65
CA ILE A 29 -9.17 7.02 25.57
C ILE A 29 -10.24 7.43 26.61
N SER A 30 -10.19 8.65 27.12
CA SER A 30 -11.22 9.16 28.04
C SER A 30 -12.61 9.24 27.39
N SER A 31 -12.67 9.61 26.10
CA SER A 31 -13.93 9.64 25.36
C SER A 31 -14.50 8.24 25.12
N ILE A 32 -13.64 7.27 24.86
CA ILE A 32 -14.02 5.86 24.66
C ILE A 32 -14.41 5.22 26.01
N LYS A 33 -13.72 5.55 27.11
CA LYS A 33 -14.06 5.05 28.44
C LYS A 33 -15.50 5.41 28.86
N GLY A 34 -16.02 6.55 28.39
CA GLY A 34 -17.42 6.93 28.60
C GLY A 34 -18.42 6.09 27.79
N ASP A 35 -17.98 5.55 26.66
CA ASP A 35 -18.76 4.69 25.78
C ASP A 35 -17.80 3.81 24.95
N TRP A 36 -17.42 2.66 25.49
CA TRP A 36 -16.43 1.75 24.91
C TRP A 36 -16.84 1.14 23.55
N LYS A 37 -18.11 1.25 23.16
CA LYS A 37 -18.59 0.86 21.83
C LYS A 37 -18.22 1.88 20.74
N LYS A 38 -17.69 3.05 21.09
CA LYS A 38 -17.20 4.00 20.10
C LYS A 38 -15.97 3.45 19.38
N PRO A 39 -15.91 3.61 18.04
CA PRO A 39 -14.74 3.20 17.30
C PRO A 39 -13.53 4.08 17.63
N TRP A 40 -12.33 3.55 17.40
CA TRP A 40 -11.09 4.32 17.46
C TRP A 40 -11.10 5.49 16.49
N PHE A 41 -11.64 5.29 15.29
CA PHE A 41 -11.85 6.34 14.29
C PHE A 41 -13.24 6.20 13.70
N THR A 42 -13.93 7.33 13.53
CA THR A 42 -15.21 7.35 12.83
C THR A 42 -15.00 7.36 11.32
N GLU A 43 -15.96 6.89 10.54
CA GLU A 43 -15.88 6.81 9.06
C GLU A 43 -15.41 8.12 8.41
N ASN A 44 -15.85 9.27 8.95
CA ASN A 44 -15.47 10.59 8.42
C ASN A 44 -13.97 10.92 8.59
N PHE A 45 -13.23 10.19 9.43
CA PHE A 45 -11.83 10.44 9.77
C PHE A 45 -10.93 9.22 9.53
N MET A 46 -11.40 8.22 8.81
CA MET A 46 -10.60 7.04 8.45
C MET A 46 -9.69 7.27 7.23
N ALA A 47 -9.83 8.40 6.54
CA ALA A 47 -8.96 8.71 5.42
C ALA A 47 -7.50 8.86 5.89
N TRP A 48 -6.59 8.15 5.19
CA TRP A 48 -5.19 8.04 5.61
C TRP A 48 -4.43 9.36 5.40
N PRO A 49 -3.67 9.84 6.42
CA PRO A 49 -2.95 11.11 6.31
C PRO A 49 -1.85 11.06 5.26
N LYS A 50 -1.81 12.07 4.41
CA LYS A 50 -0.83 12.21 3.32
C LYS A 50 -0.17 13.60 3.35
N ASN A 51 1.01 13.70 2.76
CA ASN A 51 1.59 15.00 2.49
C ASN A 51 1.10 15.57 1.13
N LEU A 52 1.46 16.80 0.78
CA LEU A 52 1.06 17.43 -0.47
C LEU A 52 1.46 16.66 -1.75
N SER A 53 2.51 15.84 -1.69
CA SER A 53 2.92 14.99 -2.82
C SER A 53 2.21 13.65 -2.88
N GLY A 54 1.28 13.38 -1.95
CA GLY A 54 0.53 12.13 -1.88
C GLY A 54 1.21 11.01 -1.09
N ARG A 55 2.43 11.25 -0.56
CA ARG A 55 3.12 10.25 0.28
C ARG A 55 2.41 10.12 1.62
N GLU A 56 2.10 8.91 2.00
CA GLU A 56 1.43 8.57 3.25
C GLU A 56 2.33 8.73 4.47
N TYR A 57 1.72 9.17 5.56
CA TYR A 57 2.34 9.09 6.89
C TYR A 57 2.15 7.69 7.46
N ASN A 58 3.12 7.21 8.24
CA ASN A 58 3.12 5.86 8.77
C ASN A 58 3.18 5.83 10.31
N GLY A 59 2.64 4.77 10.88
CA GLY A 59 2.75 4.45 12.31
C GLY A 59 2.26 5.60 13.20
N MET A 60 3.09 6.02 14.14
CA MET A 60 2.77 7.08 15.12
C MET A 60 2.31 8.38 14.47
N ASN A 61 2.96 8.81 13.38
CA ASN A 61 2.57 10.03 12.69
C ASN A 61 1.17 9.91 12.08
N ALA A 62 0.83 8.77 11.47
CA ALA A 62 -0.50 8.55 10.92
C ALA A 62 -1.56 8.61 12.04
N LEU A 63 -1.34 7.86 13.12
CA LEU A 63 -2.25 7.84 14.26
C LEU A 63 -2.47 9.24 14.84
N MET A 64 -1.38 9.99 15.10
CA MET A 64 -1.46 11.34 15.62
C MET A 64 -2.24 12.29 14.70
N LEU A 65 -1.94 12.24 13.39
CA LEU A 65 -2.58 13.12 12.43
C LEU A 65 -4.06 12.77 12.21
N MET A 66 -4.43 11.49 12.32
CA MET A 66 -5.85 11.07 12.32
C MET A 66 -6.59 11.61 13.55
N LEU A 67 -6.00 11.47 14.74
CA LEU A 67 -6.58 12.05 15.98
C LEU A 67 -6.74 13.58 15.88
N LEU A 68 -5.77 14.26 15.28
CA LEU A 68 -5.83 15.69 15.05
C LEU A 68 -6.92 16.08 14.04
N CYS A 69 -7.11 15.29 12.99
CA CYS A 69 -8.21 15.50 12.05
C CYS A 69 -9.56 15.37 12.73
N GLU A 70 -9.73 14.35 13.57
CA GLU A 70 -10.96 14.15 14.34
C GLU A 70 -11.18 15.31 15.34
N GLU A 71 -10.16 15.70 16.11
CA GLU A 71 -10.23 16.79 17.09
C GLU A 71 -10.63 18.13 16.46
N ASN A 72 -10.08 18.43 15.27
CA ASN A 72 -10.30 19.71 14.59
C ASN A 72 -11.33 19.62 13.45
N SER A 73 -11.96 18.47 13.25
CA SER A 73 -12.94 18.23 12.17
C SER A 73 -12.39 18.51 10.76
N TYR A 74 -11.10 18.22 10.53
CA TYR A 74 -10.48 18.37 9.22
C TYR A 74 -10.91 17.21 8.31
N LYS A 75 -11.69 17.52 7.28
CA LYS A 75 -12.19 16.51 6.32
C LYS A 75 -11.13 15.98 5.36
N LEU A 76 -10.11 16.80 5.04
CA LEU A 76 -9.03 16.42 4.14
C LEU A 76 -7.75 16.21 4.94
N PRO A 77 -7.28 14.96 5.15
CA PRO A 77 -6.11 14.65 5.96
C PRO A 77 -4.80 14.84 5.16
N VAL A 78 -4.64 16.00 4.57
CA VAL A 78 -3.42 16.39 3.84
C VAL A 78 -2.66 17.41 4.66
N PHE A 79 -1.37 17.11 4.89
CA PHE A 79 -0.50 17.92 5.75
C PHE A 79 0.74 18.42 5.00
N CYS A 80 1.22 19.59 5.37
CA CYS A 80 2.37 20.22 4.73
C CYS A 80 3.20 21.02 5.74
N THR A 81 4.49 21.10 5.50
CA THR A 81 5.36 22.01 6.26
C THR A 81 5.15 23.45 5.79
N PHE A 82 5.48 24.42 6.64
CA PHE A 82 5.44 25.85 6.28
C PHE A 82 6.25 26.15 5.01
N GLN A 83 7.42 25.53 4.86
CA GLN A 83 8.27 25.70 3.67
C GLN A 83 7.58 25.20 2.40
N ARG A 84 6.83 24.07 2.48
CA ARG A 84 6.08 23.54 1.34
C ARG A 84 4.89 24.43 0.97
N VAL A 85 4.21 25.01 1.96
CA VAL A 85 3.15 26.01 1.72
C VAL A 85 3.75 27.22 0.99
N SER A 86 4.84 27.78 1.51
CA SER A 86 5.53 28.90 0.89
C SER A 86 6.05 28.58 -0.52
N GLY A 87 6.52 27.35 -0.73
CA GLY A 87 7.01 26.86 -2.03
C GLY A 87 5.93 26.80 -3.11
N LEU A 88 4.64 26.73 -2.75
CA LEU A 88 3.52 26.78 -3.71
C LEU A 88 3.37 28.13 -4.43
N ASN A 89 4.11 29.13 -4.03
CA ASN A 89 4.11 30.47 -4.64
C ASN A 89 5.16 30.64 -5.74
N TYR A 90 6.00 29.62 -5.96
CA TYR A 90 7.13 29.72 -6.87
C TYR A 90 7.22 28.52 -7.79
N SER A 91 7.64 28.76 -9.02
CA SER A 91 8.18 27.72 -9.91
C SER A 91 9.70 27.66 -9.73
N THR A 92 10.26 26.47 -9.88
CA THR A 92 11.71 26.25 -9.83
C THR A 92 12.18 25.85 -11.23
N ASP A 93 13.10 26.63 -11.83
CA ASP A 93 13.68 26.31 -13.12
C ASP A 93 14.69 25.14 -13.00
N ARG A 94 15.19 24.66 -14.16
CA ARG A 94 16.17 23.56 -14.21
C ARG A 94 17.51 23.90 -13.53
N GLN A 95 17.78 25.19 -13.30
CA GLN A 95 18.99 25.68 -12.63
C GLN A 95 18.78 25.91 -11.13
N GLY A 96 17.56 25.63 -10.61
CA GLY A 96 17.24 25.80 -9.20
C GLY A 96 16.77 27.20 -8.79
N ASN A 97 16.59 28.12 -9.71
CA ASN A 97 16.13 29.49 -9.41
C ASN A 97 14.61 29.47 -9.17
N HIS A 98 14.18 30.20 -8.16
CA HIS A 98 12.76 30.35 -7.81
C HIS A 98 12.19 31.60 -8.46
N LYS A 99 11.12 31.42 -9.27
CA LYS A 99 10.36 32.53 -9.85
C LYS A 99 8.94 32.52 -9.29
N PRO A 100 8.39 33.70 -8.90
CA PRO A 100 6.98 33.76 -8.48
C PRO A 100 6.07 33.21 -9.58
N LEU A 101 5.03 32.46 -9.16
CA LEU A 101 4.00 32.01 -10.09
C LEU A 101 3.16 33.20 -10.56
N THR A 102 2.91 33.22 -11.87
CA THR A 102 2.09 34.28 -12.54
C THR A 102 0.94 33.60 -13.31
N ASP A 103 -0.12 34.37 -13.53
CA ASP A 103 -1.22 33.99 -14.42
C ASP A 103 -0.82 34.16 -15.91
N ALA A 104 -1.77 33.93 -16.81
CA ALA A 104 -1.60 34.07 -18.25
C ALA A 104 -1.26 35.53 -18.68
N ASN A 105 -1.58 36.52 -17.88
CA ASN A 105 -1.31 37.96 -18.12
C ASN A 105 0.03 38.40 -17.51
N GLY A 106 0.76 37.51 -16.82
CA GLY A 106 2.00 37.80 -16.14
C GLY A 106 1.83 38.44 -14.76
N GLU A 107 0.60 38.53 -14.23
CA GLU A 107 0.35 39.01 -12.89
C GLU A 107 0.61 37.88 -11.85
N ARG A 108 1.13 38.29 -10.68
CA ARG A 108 1.41 37.32 -9.62
C ARG A 108 0.12 36.68 -9.12
N LEU A 109 0.13 35.34 -9.05
CA LEU A 109 -0.98 34.61 -8.44
C LEU A 109 -1.15 34.94 -6.95
N PRO A 110 -2.36 34.85 -6.39
CA PRO A 110 -2.61 35.03 -4.95
C PRO A 110 -1.67 34.18 -4.11
N GLN A 111 -1.10 34.76 -3.06
CA GLN A 111 -0.12 34.07 -2.24
C GLN A 111 -0.77 33.00 -1.37
N VAL A 112 -0.27 31.76 -1.45
CA VAL A 112 -0.63 30.69 -0.53
C VAL A 112 0.14 30.88 0.78
N SER A 113 -0.56 30.84 1.89
CA SER A 113 0.02 31.00 3.23
C SER A 113 -0.75 30.20 4.29
N VAL A 114 -0.10 29.94 5.41
CA VAL A 114 -0.78 29.47 6.61
C VAL A 114 -1.59 30.64 7.19
N LEU A 115 -2.81 30.36 7.62
CA LEU A 115 -3.71 31.37 8.21
C LEU A 115 -3.14 31.90 9.54
N LYS A 116 -3.40 33.18 9.81
CA LYS A 116 -2.88 33.83 11.02
C LYS A 116 -3.48 33.19 12.28
N GLY A 117 -2.61 32.82 13.21
CA GLY A 117 -3.02 32.23 14.50
C GLY A 117 -3.08 30.71 14.51
N GLU A 118 -2.96 30.06 13.35
CA GLU A 118 -2.92 28.61 13.24
C GLU A 118 -1.68 28.02 13.89
N LYS A 119 -1.86 26.85 14.55
CA LYS A 119 -0.79 26.14 15.24
C LYS A 119 -0.40 24.89 14.45
N SER A 120 0.90 24.70 14.30
CA SER A 120 1.44 23.51 13.66
C SER A 120 1.30 22.26 14.55
N PHE A 121 1.34 21.10 13.90
CA PHE A 121 1.38 19.79 14.56
C PHE A 121 2.76 19.16 14.40
N PRO A 122 3.31 18.56 15.46
CA PRO A 122 4.60 17.87 15.37
C PRO A 122 4.44 16.51 14.73
N VAL A 123 5.39 16.14 13.84
CA VAL A 123 5.55 14.80 13.30
C VAL A 123 6.99 14.34 13.49
N PHE A 124 7.19 13.04 13.70
CA PHE A 124 8.51 12.47 13.91
C PHE A 124 9.08 11.94 12.60
N ILE A 125 10.30 12.32 12.28
CA ILE A 125 11.03 11.83 11.11
C ILE A 125 12.35 11.24 11.58
N THR A 126 12.57 9.96 11.29
CA THR A 126 13.87 9.34 11.52
C THR A 126 14.79 9.68 10.36
N THR A 127 15.85 10.42 10.63
CA THR A 127 16.96 10.62 9.71
C THR A 127 18.11 9.69 10.11
N PHE A 128 19.00 9.43 9.18
CA PHE A 128 20.13 8.54 9.43
C PHE A 128 21.42 9.30 9.14
N THR A 129 22.37 9.18 10.06
CA THR A 129 23.74 9.63 9.84
C THR A 129 24.60 8.42 9.60
N VAL A 130 25.19 8.34 8.41
CA VAL A 130 26.10 7.26 8.03
C VAL A 130 27.52 7.75 8.18
N VAL A 131 28.33 7.02 8.96
CA VAL A 131 29.68 7.42 9.31
C VAL A 131 30.63 6.27 9.01
N ASP A 132 31.67 6.53 8.24
CA ASP A 132 32.75 5.57 8.04
C ASP A 132 33.43 5.23 9.38
N LYS A 133 33.65 3.94 9.64
CA LYS A 133 34.18 3.47 10.93
C LYS A 133 35.63 3.88 11.14
N GLU A 134 36.41 4.00 10.07
CA GLU A 134 37.84 4.32 10.10
C GLU A 134 38.09 5.81 9.94
N THR A 135 37.62 6.41 8.84
CA THR A 135 37.88 7.82 8.52
C THR A 135 37.03 8.80 9.31
N LYS A 136 35.90 8.33 9.92
CA LYS A 136 34.88 9.17 10.57
C LYS A 136 34.16 10.14 9.63
N GLU A 137 34.36 10.02 8.35
CA GLU A 137 33.65 10.81 7.35
C GLU A 137 32.18 10.42 7.28
N LYS A 138 31.34 11.42 6.95
CA LYS A 138 29.90 11.21 6.80
C LYS A 138 29.53 11.14 5.35
N ILE A 139 28.75 10.15 4.97
CA ILE A 139 28.14 10.06 3.65
C ILE A 139 26.62 10.21 3.73
N LYS A 140 25.98 10.53 2.60
CA LYS A 140 24.53 10.58 2.53
C LYS A 140 23.95 9.16 2.57
N MET A 141 22.77 9.02 3.16
CA MET A 141 22.07 7.73 3.21
C MET A 141 21.74 7.17 1.82
N GLU A 142 21.51 8.07 0.85
CA GLU A 142 21.30 7.71 -0.56
C GLU A 142 22.53 7.05 -1.19
N ASP A 143 23.72 7.59 -0.86
CA ASP A 143 24.98 7.04 -1.37
C ASP A 143 25.34 5.72 -0.67
N TYR A 144 25.07 5.62 0.64
CA TYR A 144 25.22 4.38 1.39
C TYR A 144 24.36 3.23 0.84
N ARG A 145 23.12 3.52 0.44
CA ARG A 145 22.22 2.50 -0.14
C ARG A 145 22.66 1.96 -1.49
N LYS A 146 23.54 2.68 -2.20
CA LYS A 146 24.12 2.25 -3.48
C LYS A 146 25.37 1.39 -3.32
N LEU A 147 25.91 1.33 -2.10
CA LEU A 147 27.08 0.53 -1.79
C LEU A 147 26.73 -0.95 -1.73
N SER A 148 27.66 -1.79 -2.11
CA SER A 148 27.56 -3.23 -1.91
C SER A 148 27.46 -3.59 -0.42
N PRO A 149 26.89 -4.76 -0.04
CA PRO A 149 26.81 -5.20 1.36
C PRO A 149 28.16 -5.20 2.08
N GLU A 150 29.23 -5.57 1.37
CA GLU A 150 30.59 -5.55 1.92
C GLU A 150 31.10 -4.13 2.21
N GLU A 151 30.84 -3.20 1.33
CA GLU A 151 31.19 -1.79 1.54
C GLU A 151 30.36 -1.17 2.66
N GLN A 152 29.07 -1.54 2.77
CA GLN A 152 28.20 -1.08 3.85
C GLN A 152 28.72 -1.49 5.24
N LYS A 153 29.40 -2.64 5.37
CA LYS A 153 30.03 -3.08 6.62
C LYS A 153 31.08 -2.09 7.18
N LYS A 154 31.67 -1.26 6.32
CA LYS A 154 32.65 -0.23 6.71
C LYS A 154 32.00 0.96 7.42
N TYR A 155 30.68 1.09 7.34
CA TYR A 155 29.94 2.22 7.88
C TYR A 155 29.16 1.84 9.13
N SER A 156 28.93 2.82 9.98
CA SER A 156 27.96 2.77 11.06
C SER A 156 26.78 3.69 10.73
N VAL A 157 25.57 3.19 10.87
CA VAL A 157 24.35 3.96 10.63
C VAL A 157 23.70 4.32 11.94
N TYR A 158 23.63 5.63 12.21
CA TYR A 158 23.03 6.16 13.44
C TYR A 158 21.66 6.77 13.13
N PRO A 159 20.57 6.18 13.61
CA PRO A 159 19.26 6.80 13.50
C PRO A 159 19.17 8.02 14.42
N LYS A 160 18.60 9.10 13.90
CA LYS A 160 18.28 10.31 14.67
C LYS A 160 16.81 10.65 14.47
N LEU A 161 16.09 10.72 15.58
CA LEU A 161 14.71 11.19 15.57
C LEU A 161 14.70 12.72 15.52
N ASN A 162 13.99 13.29 14.56
CA ASN A 162 13.78 14.73 14.44
C ASN A 162 12.27 15.01 14.46
N VAL A 163 11.92 16.17 14.99
CA VAL A 163 10.55 16.66 14.98
C VAL A 163 10.41 17.72 13.89
N HIS A 164 9.42 17.54 13.02
CA HIS A 164 9.03 18.52 12.02
C HIS A 164 7.62 19.00 12.31
N ASN A 165 7.38 20.27 12.05
CA ASN A 165 6.06 20.87 12.22
C ASN A 165 5.32 20.89 10.90
N VAL A 166 4.08 20.41 10.90
CA VAL A 166 3.17 20.40 9.75
C VAL A 166 1.88 21.13 10.07
N PHE A 167 1.19 21.56 9.04
CA PHE A 167 -0.14 22.17 9.07
C PHE A 167 -1.06 21.34 8.20
N ASN A 168 -2.30 21.18 8.58
CA ASN A 168 -3.33 20.66 7.68
C ASN A 168 -3.62 21.71 6.58
N VAL A 169 -3.97 21.27 5.39
CA VAL A 169 -4.32 22.19 4.29
C VAL A 169 -5.52 23.08 4.65
N ALA A 170 -6.40 22.67 5.53
CA ALA A 170 -7.49 23.49 6.06
C ALA A 170 -7.02 24.68 6.91
N GLN A 171 -5.76 24.66 7.39
CA GLN A 171 -5.13 25.77 8.10
C GLN A 171 -4.44 26.77 7.16
N THR A 172 -4.67 26.64 5.86
CA THR A 172 -4.10 27.51 4.82
C THR A 172 -5.21 28.11 3.97
N ASN A 173 -4.90 29.16 3.23
CA ASN A 173 -5.79 29.69 2.20
C ASN A 173 -5.62 28.98 0.84
N LEU A 174 -5.16 27.70 0.83
CA LEU A 174 -4.89 26.96 -0.38
C LEU A 174 -6.12 26.83 -1.29
N ARG A 175 -7.28 26.59 -0.68
CA ARG A 175 -8.54 26.43 -1.41
C ARG A 175 -8.90 27.65 -2.24
N GLU A 176 -8.70 28.84 -1.68
CA GLU A 176 -8.98 30.13 -2.33
C GLU A 176 -7.88 30.52 -3.32
N ALA A 177 -6.63 30.32 -2.94
CA ALA A 177 -5.48 30.76 -3.72
C ALA A 177 -5.12 29.80 -4.87
N ARG A 178 -5.45 28.53 -4.76
CA ARG A 178 -5.16 27.45 -5.75
C ARG A 178 -6.28 26.42 -5.78
N PRO A 179 -7.50 26.78 -6.23
CA PRO A 179 -8.67 25.90 -6.21
C PRO A 179 -8.42 24.57 -6.97
N GLU A 180 -7.81 24.64 -8.16
CA GLU A 180 -7.51 23.44 -8.96
C GLU A 180 -6.58 22.45 -8.22
N LEU A 181 -5.56 22.96 -7.52
CA LEU A 181 -4.68 22.11 -6.73
C LEU A 181 -5.45 21.49 -5.54
N TYR A 182 -6.31 22.28 -4.90
CA TYR A 182 -7.12 21.79 -3.80
C TYR A 182 -8.09 20.68 -4.25
N GLU A 183 -8.74 20.84 -5.41
CA GLU A 183 -9.61 19.82 -5.99
C GLU A 183 -8.86 18.53 -6.31
N LYS A 184 -7.69 18.62 -6.93
CA LYS A 184 -6.81 17.46 -7.17
C LYS A 184 -6.41 16.74 -5.87
N LEU A 185 -6.20 17.47 -4.77
CA LEU A 185 -5.92 16.86 -3.47
C LEU A 185 -7.16 16.12 -2.92
N CYS A 186 -8.35 16.68 -3.10
CA CYS A 186 -9.61 16.02 -2.74
C CYS A 186 -9.82 14.73 -3.54
N GLU A 187 -9.65 14.78 -4.86
CA GLU A 187 -9.77 13.62 -5.76
C GLU A 187 -8.79 12.51 -5.35
N ARG A 188 -7.50 12.84 -5.18
CA ARG A 188 -6.48 11.87 -4.74
C ARG A 188 -6.76 11.25 -3.38
N ASN A 189 -7.44 11.98 -2.51
CA ASN A 189 -7.78 11.47 -1.19
C ASN A 189 -9.04 10.59 -1.19
N ASN A 190 -9.91 10.77 -2.20
CA ASN A 190 -11.13 10.00 -2.40
C ASN A 190 -10.91 8.71 -3.23
N LEU A 191 -9.70 8.48 -3.75
CA LEU A 191 -9.38 7.24 -4.47
C LEU A 191 -9.64 6.04 -3.56
N LYS A 192 -10.56 5.16 -3.98
CA LYS A 192 -10.82 3.88 -3.31
C LYS A 192 -9.54 3.04 -3.33
N ARG A 193 -9.24 2.41 -2.22
CA ARG A 193 -8.17 1.41 -2.16
C ARG A 193 -8.54 0.18 -2.97
N PRO A 194 -7.56 -0.57 -3.49
CA PRO A 194 -7.82 -1.78 -4.30
C PRO A 194 -8.64 -2.82 -3.55
N ALA A 195 -8.43 -2.94 -2.23
CA ALA A 195 -9.18 -3.85 -1.38
C ALA A 195 -10.08 -3.07 -0.41
N SER A 196 -11.36 -3.42 -0.38
CA SER A 196 -12.35 -2.86 0.54
C SER A 196 -13.20 -3.97 1.14
N LEU A 197 -13.62 -3.76 2.40
CA LEU A 197 -14.54 -4.66 3.07
C LEU A 197 -15.93 -4.59 2.43
N ASP A 198 -16.47 -5.75 2.04
CA ASP A 198 -17.91 -5.94 1.83
C ASP A 198 -18.51 -6.43 3.15
N ASP A 199 -19.03 -5.50 3.94
CA ASP A 199 -19.52 -5.79 5.30
C ASP A 199 -20.78 -6.67 5.27
N GLU A 200 -21.65 -6.50 4.28
CA GLU A 200 -22.88 -7.30 4.11
C GLU A 200 -22.55 -8.77 3.82
N LYS A 201 -21.55 -9.03 2.98
CA LYS A 201 -21.08 -10.38 2.67
C LYS A 201 -20.03 -10.89 3.64
N MET A 202 -19.60 -10.05 4.59
CA MET A 202 -18.46 -10.35 5.48
C MET A 202 -17.23 -10.81 4.68
N ALA A 203 -16.91 -10.11 3.62
CA ALA A 203 -15.83 -10.47 2.69
C ALA A 203 -14.78 -9.37 2.60
N PHE A 204 -13.54 -9.74 2.91
CA PHE A 204 -12.35 -8.94 2.66
C PHE A 204 -11.30 -9.87 2.06
N ALA A 205 -11.30 -9.93 0.73
CA ALA A 205 -10.56 -10.92 -0.05
C ALA A 205 -9.10 -11.15 0.40
N PRO A 206 -8.27 -10.13 0.71
CA PRO A 206 -6.90 -10.38 1.12
C PRO A 206 -6.76 -11.16 2.42
N LEU A 207 -7.60 -10.89 3.43
CA LEU A 207 -7.57 -11.62 4.71
C LEU A 207 -8.22 -13.00 4.58
N ASP A 208 -9.26 -13.13 3.76
CA ASP A 208 -9.92 -14.41 3.50
C ASP A 208 -8.96 -15.38 2.81
N GLU A 209 -8.27 -14.92 1.76
CA GLU A 209 -7.24 -15.71 1.07
C GLU A 209 -6.07 -16.04 2.00
N MET A 210 -5.70 -15.10 2.87
CA MET A 210 -4.65 -15.32 3.87
C MET A 210 -5.00 -16.42 4.86
N ILE A 211 -6.26 -16.52 5.28
CA ILE A 211 -6.74 -17.61 6.15
C ILE A 211 -6.77 -18.92 5.38
N GLU A 212 -7.43 -18.94 4.21
CA GLU A 212 -7.65 -20.12 3.40
C GLU A 212 -6.34 -20.78 2.96
N LYS A 213 -5.40 -19.98 2.44
CA LYS A 213 -4.11 -20.44 1.93
C LYS A 213 -2.99 -20.45 2.97
N LYS A 214 -3.30 -20.15 4.24
CA LYS A 214 -2.34 -20.14 5.36
C LYS A 214 -1.14 -19.22 5.11
N LEU A 215 -1.38 -18.04 4.56
CA LEU A 215 -0.33 -17.09 4.17
C LEU A 215 0.13 -16.19 5.33
N TRP A 216 -0.49 -16.27 6.50
CA TRP A 216 -0.04 -15.54 7.68
C TRP A 216 1.17 -16.23 8.35
N VAL A 217 1.91 -15.49 9.17
CA VAL A 217 3.13 -15.94 9.86
C VAL A 217 2.93 -17.06 10.88
N CYS A 218 1.68 -17.34 11.25
CA CYS A 218 1.28 -18.46 12.09
C CYS A 218 -0.08 -18.98 11.65
N PRO A 219 -0.47 -20.22 11.99
CA PRO A 219 -1.78 -20.76 11.67
C PRO A 219 -2.92 -19.91 12.22
N ILE A 220 -3.98 -19.74 11.41
CA ILE A 220 -5.25 -19.14 11.83
C ILE A 220 -6.33 -20.22 11.67
N SER A 221 -7.05 -20.54 12.74
CA SER A 221 -8.17 -21.47 12.71
C SER A 221 -9.48 -20.76 13.08
N LEU A 222 -10.56 -21.15 12.39
CA LEU A 222 -11.91 -20.72 12.70
C LEU A 222 -12.61 -21.93 13.35
N GLU A 223 -13.08 -21.76 14.58
CA GLU A 223 -13.67 -22.83 15.38
C GLU A 223 -15.00 -22.34 15.99
N HIS A 224 -15.94 -23.26 16.17
CA HIS A 224 -17.19 -22.92 16.84
C HIS A 224 -16.95 -22.73 18.34
N GLN A 225 -16.70 -21.49 18.77
CA GLN A 225 -16.39 -21.12 20.16
C GLN A 225 -16.71 -19.64 20.43
N ASP A 226 -16.65 -19.24 21.70
CA ASP A 226 -17.04 -17.88 22.10
C ASP A 226 -15.87 -16.89 22.23
N SER A 227 -14.61 -17.35 22.14
CA SER A 227 -13.44 -16.52 22.41
C SER A 227 -12.46 -16.51 21.25
N ALA A 228 -11.93 -15.32 20.91
CA ALA A 228 -10.81 -15.17 19.99
C ALA A 228 -9.54 -14.93 20.79
N TYR A 229 -8.44 -15.61 20.42
CA TYR A 229 -7.15 -15.46 21.09
C TYR A 229 -5.97 -15.85 20.19
N TYR A 230 -4.83 -15.24 20.45
CA TYR A 230 -3.53 -15.73 20.01
C TYR A 230 -2.88 -16.56 21.12
N SER A 231 -2.54 -17.81 20.82
CA SER A 231 -1.85 -18.71 21.74
C SER A 231 -0.32 -18.61 21.58
N ILE A 232 0.36 -18.01 22.54
CA ILE A 232 1.84 -17.93 22.54
C ILE A 232 2.47 -19.33 22.51
N ALA A 233 1.89 -20.28 23.29
CA ALA A 233 2.44 -21.63 23.44
C ALA A 233 2.33 -22.48 22.16
N LYS A 234 1.28 -22.24 21.36
CA LYS A 234 1.04 -22.98 20.10
C LYS A 234 1.48 -22.17 18.88
N ASP A 235 1.82 -20.91 19.07
CA ASP A 235 2.02 -19.94 18.00
C ASP A 235 0.91 -19.99 16.95
N ALA A 236 -0.34 -19.83 17.39
CA ALA A 236 -1.52 -19.97 16.55
C ALA A 236 -2.62 -19.00 17.00
N ILE A 237 -3.39 -18.52 16.03
CA ILE A 237 -4.58 -17.71 16.23
C ILE A 237 -5.80 -18.61 16.12
N VAL A 238 -6.73 -18.47 17.06
CA VAL A 238 -8.03 -19.15 17.05
C VAL A 238 -9.13 -18.11 17.16
N LEU A 239 -10.08 -18.12 16.21
CA LEU A 239 -11.25 -17.25 16.21
C LEU A 239 -12.53 -18.07 16.18
N PRO A 240 -13.65 -17.48 16.66
CA PRO A 240 -14.98 -17.98 16.33
C PRO A 240 -15.21 -18.00 14.81
N GLU A 241 -16.10 -18.87 14.35
CA GLU A 241 -16.54 -18.89 12.94
C GLU A 241 -17.18 -17.55 12.54
N LYS A 242 -17.05 -17.16 11.27
CA LYS A 242 -17.65 -15.90 10.76
C LYS A 242 -19.14 -15.77 11.09
N SER A 243 -19.88 -16.88 11.03
CA SER A 243 -21.30 -16.94 11.34
C SER A 243 -21.68 -16.52 12.76
N GLN A 244 -20.72 -16.50 13.68
CA GLN A 244 -20.91 -16.10 15.08
C GLN A 244 -20.73 -14.59 15.29
N PHE A 245 -20.30 -13.85 14.26
CA PHE A 245 -20.14 -12.40 14.31
C PHE A 245 -21.35 -11.68 13.72
N ILE A 246 -21.59 -10.46 14.18
CA ILE A 246 -22.72 -9.63 13.74
C ILE A 246 -22.51 -9.13 12.31
N ASN A 247 -21.26 -8.76 11.96
CA ASN A 247 -20.88 -8.20 10.68
C ASN A 247 -19.39 -8.39 10.40
N GLY A 248 -18.94 -8.05 9.20
CA GLY A 248 -17.55 -8.18 8.77
C GLY A 248 -16.60 -7.31 9.57
N GLU A 249 -16.98 -6.09 9.94
CA GLU A 249 -16.15 -5.20 10.75
C GLU A 249 -15.78 -5.82 12.09
N SER A 250 -16.73 -6.50 12.76
CA SER A 250 -16.46 -7.18 14.03
C SER A 250 -15.58 -8.40 13.87
N PHE A 251 -15.77 -9.19 12.80
CA PHE A 251 -14.91 -10.34 12.52
C PHE A 251 -13.47 -9.91 12.18
N TYR A 252 -13.29 -9.06 11.18
CA TYR A 252 -11.95 -8.65 10.75
C TYR A 252 -11.26 -7.76 11.79
N GLY A 253 -12.01 -6.93 12.52
CA GLY A 253 -11.46 -6.17 13.64
C GLY A 253 -10.88 -7.07 14.72
N THR A 254 -11.55 -8.19 15.05
CA THR A 254 -11.07 -9.20 16.00
C THR A 254 -9.87 -9.95 15.44
N LEU A 255 -9.94 -10.39 14.18
CA LEU A 255 -8.81 -11.04 13.50
C LEU A 255 -7.54 -10.17 13.54
N LEU A 256 -7.65 -8.90 13.16
CA LEU A 256 -6.52 -7.95 13.17
C LEU A 256 -5.95 -7.74 14.57
N HIS A 257 -6.78 -7.80 15.62
CA HIS A 257 -6.32 -7.74 17.01
C HIS A 257 -5.43 -8.94 17.35
N GLU A 258 -5.89 -10.16 17.06
CA GLU A 258 -5.10 -11.38 17.31
C GLU A 258 -3.85 -11.47 16.41
N MET A 259 -3.98 -11.02 15.15
CA MET A 259 -2.81 -10.88 14.26
C MET A 259 -1.78 -9.92 14.85
N THR A 260 -2.22 -8.82 15.48
CA THR A 260 -1.30 -7.87 16.12
C THR A 260 -0.55 -8.52 17.27
N HIS A 261 -1.21 -9.30 18.12
CA HIS A 261 -0.53 -10.11 19.13
C HIS A 261 0.48 -11.06 18.50
N SER A 262 0.09 -11.82 17.49
CA SER A 262 0.99 -12.79 16.87
C SER A 262 2.27 -12.18 16.29
N THR A 263 2.26 -10.90 15.88
CA THR A 263 3.49 -10.20 15.46
C THR A 263 4.53 -10.09 16.57
N GLY A 264 4.11 -10.16 17.82
CA GLY A 264 4.99 -9.99 19.00
C GLY A 264 5.73 -11.23 19.45
N ALA A 265 5.52 -12.39 18.79
CA ALA A 265 6.16 -13.64 19.14
C ALA A 265 7.68 -13.60 19.01
N GLU A 266 8.34 -14.57 19.65
CA GLU A 266 9.79 -14.81 19.51
C GLU A 266 10.13 -15.11 18.05
N GLY A 267 11.24 -14.55 17.58
CA GLY A 267 11.66 -14.65 16.18
C GLY A 267 10.94 -13.71 15.21
N ARG A 268 9.94 -12.93 15.67
CA ARG A 268 9.28 -11.85 14.91
C ARG A 268 9.65 -10.48 15.47
N LEU A 269 8.79 -9.89 16.28
CA LEU A 269 9.10 -8.60 16.92
C LEU A 269 9.59 -8.74 18.37
N ASP A 270 9.67 -9.94 18.90
CA ASP A 270 10.18 -10.31 20.23
C ASP A 270 9.60 -9.45 21.38
N ARG A 271 8.33 -9.07 21.24
CA ARG A 271 7.66 -8.12 22.12
C ARG A 271 6.92 -8.80 23.27
N ILE A 272 6.24 -9.92 22.94
CA ILE A 272 5.40 -10.63 23.91
C ILE A 272 6.27 -11.51 24.80
N LYS A 273 6.06 -11.33 26.10
CA LYS A 273 6.60 -12.23 27.14
C LYS A 273 5.44 -12.77 27.98
N PRO A 274 5.57 -13.97 28.54
CA PRO A 274 4.56 -14.46 29.47
C PRO A 274 4.35 -13.45 30.59
N ALA A 275 3.14 -12.93 30.70
CA ALA A 275 2.76 -11.93 31.69
C ALA A 275 1.45 -12.39 32.38
N ALA A 276 1.33 -12.10 33.67
CA ALA A 276 0.09 -12.41 34.38
C ALA A 276 -1.05 -11.54 33.86
N PHE A 277 -2.22 -12.14 33.72
CA PHE A 277 -3.43 -11.40 33.36
C PHE A 277 -3.64 -10.22 34.30
N GLY A 278 -3.88 -9.02 33.74
CA GLY A 278 -4.05 -7.80 34.49
C GLY A 278 -2.76 -7.10 34.94
N SER A 279 -1.57 -7.65 34.63
CA SER A 279 -0.29 -6.96 34.88
C SER A 279 -0.12 -5.72 33.98
N LYS A 280 0.82 -4.84 34.32
CA LYS A 280 1.15 -3.66 33.48
C LYS A 280 1.69 -4.08 32.10
N GLU A 281 2.45 -5.14 32.03
CA GLU A 281 2.99 -5.72 30.80
C GLU A 281 1.86 -6.25 29.92
N TYR A 282 0.90 -6.95 30.51
CA TYR A 282 -0.27 -7.44 29.82
C TYR A 282 -1.12 -6.27 29.29
N ALA A 283 -1.43 -5.28 30.13
CA ALA A 283 -2.19 -4.10 29.73
C ALA A 283 -1.48 -3.31 28.61
N ARG A 284 -0.14 -3.26 28.62
CA ARG A 284 0.63 -2.63 27.54
C ARG A 284 0.48 -3.38 26.23
N GLU A 285 0.55 -4.71 26.24
CA GLU A 285 0.39 -5.52 25.04
C GLU A 285 -1.02 -5.39 24.46
N GLU A 286 -2.05 -5.35 25.30
CA GLU A 286 -3.41 -5.06 24.88
C GLU A 286 -3.54 -3.69 24.19
N LEU A 287 -2.85 -2.66 24.69
CA LEU A 287 -2.84 -1.35 24.05
C LEU A 287 -2.14 -1.39 22.68
N VAL A 288 -1.06 -2.17 22.55
CA VAL A 288 -0.39 -2.39 21.26
C VAL A 288 -1.34 -3.09 20.28
N ALA A 289 -2.04 -4.13 20.72
CA ALA A 289 -2.99 -4.88 19.91
C ALA A 289 -4.17 -4.03 19.46
N GLU A 290 -4.74 -3.24 20.36
CA GLU A 290 -5.85 -2.34 20.05
C GLU A 290 -5.46 -1.24 19.07
N LEU A 291 -4.36 -0.54 19.31
CA LEU A 291 -3.91 0.54 18.43
C LEU A 291 -3.37 0.02 17.10
N GLY A 292 -2.65 -1.11 17.11
CA GLY A 292 -2.11 -1.74 15.91
C GLY A 292 -3.22 -2.21 14.97
N SER A 293 -4.20 -2.93 15.51
CA SER A 293 -5.36 -3.37 14.74
C SER A 293 -6.23 -2.21 14.27
N ALA A 294 -6.43 -1.16 15.09
CA ALA A 294 -7.18 0.03 14.69
C ALA A 294 -6.51 0.79 13.53
N LEU A 295 -5.18 0.89 13.54
CA LEU A 295 -4.43 1.49 12.44
C LEU A 295 -4.58 0.69 11.16
N VAL A 296 -4.40 -0.63 11.21
CA VAL A 296 -4.58 -1.50 10.03
C VAL A 296 -6.01 -1.43 9.53
N ALA A 297 -7.00 -1.60 10.42
CA ALA A 297 -8.42 -1.53 10.08
C ALA A 297 -8.75 -0.22 9.36
N SER A 298 -8.34 0.91 9.94
CA SER A 298 -8.54 2.24 9.32
C SER A 298 -7.85 2.36 7.95
N GLN A 299 -6.71 1.69 7.77
CA GLN A 299 -6.01 1.67 6.49
C GLN A 299 -6.84 1.02 5.38
N TYR A 300 -7.69 0.09 5.69
CA TYR A 300 -8.54 -0.64 4.72
C TYR A 300 -10.03 -0.29 4.83
N GLY A 301 -10.38 0.80 5.54
CA GLY A 301 -11.75 1.27 5.66
C GLY A 301 -12.64 0.40 6.56
N ILE A 302 -12.02 -0.37 7.47
CA ILE A 302 -12.72 -1.22 8.44
C ILE A 302 -12.91 -0.43 9.73
N THR A 303 -14.13 -0.27 10.19
CA THR A 303 -14.42 0.39 11.48
C THR A 303 -14.06 -0.55 12.63
N LYS A 304 -13.19 -0.10 13.53
CA LYS A 304 -12.71 -0.89 14.66
C LYS A 304 -13.14 -0.29 15.98
N THR A 305 -13.96 -1.03 16.73
CA THR A 305 -14.24 -0.75 18.15
C THR A 305 -13.22 -1.45 19.05
N ILE A 306 -13.13 -1.04 20.31
CA ILE A 306 -12.31 -1.74 21.30
C ILE A 306 -12.91 -3.14 21.55
N LYS A 307 -12.06 -4.16 21.61
CA LYS A 307 -12.47 -5.48 22.04
C LYS A 307 -13.01 -5.41 23.48
N GLU A 308 -14.13 -6.09 23.75
CA GLU A 308 -14.81 -6.03 25.06
C GLU A 308 -13.88 -6.35 26.21
N ASP A 309 -13.06 -7.40 26.07
CA ASP A 309 -12.06 -7.79 27.07
C ASP A 309 -10.99 -6.73 27.31
N SER A 310 -10.64 -5.93 26.28
CA SER A 310 -9.64 -4.88 26.39
C SER A 310 -10.20 -3.62 27.04
N ALA A 311 -11.51 -3.43 27.02
CA ALA A 311 -12.16 -2.23 27.60
C ALA A 311 -11.89 -2.07 29.11
N GLN A 312 -11.68 -3.16 29.82
CA GLN A 312 -11.30 -3.14 31.24
C GLN A 312 -9.97 -2.44 31.52
N TYR A 313 -9.05 -2.39 30.53
CA TYR A 313 -7.73 -1.76 30.67
C TYR A 313 -7.72 -0.26 30.41
N LEU A 314 -8.81 0.33 29.94
CA LEU A 314 -8.88 1.77 29.62
C LEU A 314 -8.45 2.67 30.80
N GLY A 315 -8.81 2.28 32.04
CA GLY A 315 -8.38 2.97 33.24
C GLY A 315 -6.88 2.89 33.46
N SER A 316 -6.32 1.68 33.38
CA SER A 316 -4.89 1.42 33.55
C SER A 316 -4.06 2.16 32.49
N TRP A 317 -4.50 2.18 31.23
CA TRP A 317 -3.82 2.92 30.17
C TRP A 317 -3.78 4.44 30.46
N LEU A 318 -4.90 5.00 30.92
CA LEU A 318 -4.97 6.42 31.28
C LEU A 318 -4.01 6.78 32.42
N ASP A 319 -3.92 5.92 33.44
CA ASP A 319 -3.07 6.16 34.58
C ASP A 319 -1.58 6.11 34.19
N VAL A 320 -1.19 5.08 33.42
CA VAL A 320 0.20 4.94 32.95
C VAL A 320 0.59 6.08 31.98
N LEU A 321 -0.30 6.50 31.08
CA LEU A 321 -0.04 7.60 30.16
C LEU A 321 0.17 8.93 30.88
N LYS A 322 -0.55 9.17 32.00
CA LYS A 322 -0.38 10.37 32.83
C LYS A 322 0.95 10.35 33.62
N GLU A 323 1.36 9.17 34.05
CA GLU A 323 2.58 9.00 34.84
C GLU A 323 3.86 8.98 33.99
N SER A 324 3.80 8.43 32.79
CA SER A 324 4.99 8.22 31.96
C SER A 324 4.72 8.39 30.45
N PRO A 325 4.97 9.57 29.89
CA PRO A 325 4.92 9.78 28.43
C PRO A 325 5.87 8.84 27.65
N GLU A 326 6.99 8.40 28.22
CA GLU A 326 7.90 7.44 27.58
C GLU A 326 7.25 6.06 27.36
N PHE A 327 6.30 5.68 28.18
CA PHE A 327 5.49 4.48 27.96
C PHE A 327 4.76 4.55 26.61
N LEU A 328 4.19 5.70 26.29
CA LEU A 328 3.54 5.90 24.99
C LEU A 328 4.52 5.75 23.82
N LYS A 329 5.71 6.35 23.93
CA LYS A 329 6.73 6.27 22.88
C LYS A 329 7.11 4.83 22.55
N THR A 330 7.38 4.01 23.56
CA THR A 330 7.73 2.60 23.39
C THR A 330 6.56 1.79 22.83
N THR A 331 5.36 2.01 23.35
CA THR A 331 4.13 1.36 22.87
C THR A 331 3.87 1.69 21.40
N LEU A 332 3.99 2.96 21.01
CA LEU A 332 3.77 3.40 19.63
C LEU A 332 4.83 2.90 18.63
N PHE A 333 6.04 2.66 19.12
CA PHE A 333 7.07 2.02 18.31
C PHE A 333 6.67 0.58 17.95
N ASP A 334 6.14 -0.15 18.92
CA ASP A 334 5.64 -1.50 18.72
C ASP A 334 4.38 -1.53 17.87
N VAL A 335 3.45 -0.60 18.08
CA VAL A 335 2.27 -0.39 17.22
C VAL A 335 2.68 -0.19 15.76
N LYS A 336 3.66 0.68 15.51
CA LYS A 336 4.19 0.93 14.15
C LYS A 336 4.71 -0.34 13.50
N LYS A 337 5.54 -1.12 14.22
CA LYS A 337 6.12 -2.34 13.68
C LYS A 337 5.06 -3.38 13.37
N ALA A 338 4.14 -3.62 14.33
CA ALA A 338 3.08 -4.59 14.18
C ALA A 338 2.13 -4.23 13.02
N SER A 339 1.63 -2.99 12.99
CA SER A 339 0.74 -2.53 11.92
C SER A 339 1.39 -2.56 10.54
N SER A 340 2.68 -2.20 10.44
CA SER A 340 3.41 -2.26 9.17
C SER A 340 3.58 -3.70 8.67
N MET A 341 3.86 -4.65 9.57
CA MET A 341 4.00 -6.06 9.22
C MET A 341 2.70 -6.66 8.68
N ILE A 342 1.57 -6.32 9.31
CA ILE A 342 0.25 -6.78 8.88
C ILE A 342 -0.13 -6.13 7.54
N ALA A 343 -0.01 -4.81 7.43
CA ALA A 343 -0.37 -4.08 6.22
C ALA A 343 0.43 -4.53 5.00
N GLN A 344 1.75 -4.70 5.14
CA GLN A 344 2.60 -5.22 4.05
C GLN A 344 2.13 -6.59 3.56
N ARG A 345 1.67 -7.47 4.48
CA ARG A 345 1.19 -8.79 4.07
C ARG A 345 -0.17 -8.72 3.40
N ILE A 346 -1.07 -7.86 3.88
CA ILE A 346 -2.37 -7.63 3.24
C ILE A 346 -2.17 -7.06 1.83
N ASP A 347 -1.32 -6.05 1.68
CA ASP A 347 -1.03 -5.43 0.39
C ASP A 347 -0.43 -6.44 -0.60
N ALA A 348 0.51 -7.27 -0.16
CA ALA A 348 1.10 -8.31 -1.01
C ALA A 348 0.08 -9.37 -1.49
N VAL A 349 -0.90 -9.73 -0.64
CA VAL A 349 -1.98 -10.63 -1.05
C VAL A 349 -2.97 -9.92 -1.96
N ALA A 350 -3.32 -8.66 -1.67
CA ALA A 350 -4.19 -7.85 -2.51
C ALA A 350 -3.63 -7.67 -3.92
N GLU A 351 -2.34 -7.38 -4.05
CA GLU A 351 -1.64 -7.28 -5.33
C GLU A 351 -1.70 -8.60 -6.13
N LYS A 352 -1.53 -9.76 -5.44
CA LYS A 352 -1.68 -11.07 -6.09
C LYS A 352 -3.11 -11.35 -6.57
N ILE A 353 -4.12 -10.94 -5.79
CA ILE A 353 -5.53 -11.07 -6.17
C ILE A 353 -5.82 -10.17 -7.39
N GLU A 354 -5.41 -8.91 -7.33
CA GLU A 354 -5.58 -7.95 -8.43
C GLU A 354 -4.90 -8.43 -9.72
N ALA A 355 -3.69 -8.99 -9.59
CA ALA A 355 -2.98 -9.57 -10.73
C ALA A 355 -3.73 -10.75 -11.36
N LYS A 356 -4.41 -11.60 -10.55
CA LYS A 356 -5.22 -12.71 -11.05
C LYS A 356 -6.52 -12.26 -11.73
N GLU A 357 -7.10 -11.16 -11.26
CA GLU A 357 -8.34 -10.59 -11.80
C GLU A 357 -8.10 -9.65 -12.98
N ARG A 358 -6.82 -9.38 -13.32
CA ARG A 358 -6.52 -8.53 -14.46
C ARG A 358 -7.10 -9.09 -15.74
N MET A 359 -7.81 -8.24 -16.48
CA MET A 359 -8.38 -8.59 -17.77
C MET A 359 -7.39 -8.31 -18.89
N PHE A 360 -7.34 -9.25 -19.82
CA PHE A 360 -6.63 -9.10 -21.08
C PHE A 360 -7.67 -9.14 -22.21
N TYR A 361 -7.49 -8.29 -23.20
CA TYR A 361 -8.31 -8.31 -24.39
C TYR A 361 -7.64 -9.11 -25.47
N SER A 362 -8.43 -9.90 -26.19
CA SER A 362 -8.02 -10.48 -27.44
C SER A 362 -8.47 -9.54 -28.56
N SER A 363 -7.54 -9.05 -29.35
CA SER A 363 -7.82 -8.33 -30.58
C SER A 363 -7.22 -9.12 -31.72
N VAL A 364 -8.06 -9.48 -32.68
CA VAL A 364 -7.59 -10.08 -33.93
C VAL A 364 -7.48 -8.95 -34.94
N ALA A 365 -6.31 -8.76 -35.54
CA ALA A 365 -6.01 -7.58 -36.36
C ALA A 365 -7.04 -7.34 -37.51
N TYR A 366 -7.66 -8.37 -38.06
CA TYR A 366 -8.69 -8.25 -39.09
C TYR A 366 -10.11 -8.01 -38.52
N LEU A 367 -10.27 -7.92 -37.20
CA LEU A 367 -11.50 -7.44 -36.56
C LEU A 367 -11.49 -5.93 -36.33
N GLN A 368 -10.39 -5.28 -36.60
CA GLN A 368 -10.39 -3.84 -36.80
C GLN A 368 -10.99 -3.56 -38.17
N PHE A 369 -12.13 -2.94 -38.20
CA PHE A 369 -12.92 -2.73 -39.43
C PHE A 369 -13.50 -1.32 -39.50
N SER A 370 -13.72 -0.85 -40.71
CA SER A 370 -14.50 0.35 -40.95
C SER A 370 -15.99 -0.02 -40.96
N ASP A 371 -16.82 0.85 -40.39
CA ASP A 371 -18.28 0.62 -40.41
C ASP A 371 -18.89 0.96 -41.78
N ASP A 372 -18.66 0.09 -42.76
CA ASP A 372 -19.15 0.29 -44.11
C ASP A 372 -20.70 0.28 -44.21
N THR A 373 -21.37 -0.23 -43.19
CA THR A 373 -22.83 -0.27 -43.10
C THR A 373 -23.42 0.92 -42.38
N GLY A 374 -22.63 1.64 -41.60
CA GLY A 374 -23.04 2.74 -40.73
C GLY A 374 -23.85 2.31 -39.50
N GLN A 375 -23.96 0.99 -39.24
CA GLN A 375 -24.77 0.47 -38.14
C GLN A 375 -24.12 0.72 -36.77
N PHE A 376 -22.78 0.58 -36.66
CA PHE A 376 -22.05 0.87 -35.44
C PHE A 376 -22.06 2.37 -35.12
N ASP A 377 -21.88 3.21 -36.16
CA ASP A 377 -21.94 4.67 -36.00
C ASP A 377 -23.34 5.12 -35.57
N GLU A 378 -24.40 4.56 -36.14
CA GLU A 378 -25.78 4.88 -35.79
C GLU A 378 -26.11 4.53 -34.33
N LEU A 379 -25.68 3.36 -33.83
CA LEU A 379 -25.88 2.93 -32.47
C LEU A 379 -25.04 3.77 -31.50
N LYS A 380 -23.80 4.10 -31.86
CA LYS A 380 -22.94 4.98 -31.07
C LYS A 380 -23.52 6.38 -30.90
N GLU A 381 -24.02 6.99 -32.02
CA GLU A 381 -24.66 8.31 -31.98
C GLU A 381 -25.94 8.34 -31.15
N LYS A 382 -26.71 7.25 -31.17
CA LYS A 382 -27.91 7.08 -30.33
C LYS A 382 -27.59 6.81 -28.86
N GLY A 383 -26.34 6.46 -28.52
CA GLY A 383 -25.96 6.00 -27.20
C GLY A 383 -26.54 4.63 -26.85
N ASP A 384 -26.90 3.84 -27.83
CA ASP A 384 -27.40 2.46 -27.65
C ASP A 384 -26.21 1.48 -27.52
N TYR A 385 -25.62 1.48 -26.34
CA TYR A 385 -24.45 0.65 -26.06
C TYR A 385 -24.77 -0.84 -25.96
N GLU A 386 -25.98 -1.21 -25.51
CA GLU A 386 -26.41 -2.61 -25.51
C GLU A 386 -26.58 -3.14 -26.95
N GLY A 387 -27.14 -2.32 -27.85
CA GLY A 387 -27.19 -2.61 -29.26
C GLY A 387 -25.80 -2.76 -29.88
N LEU A 388 -24.85 -1.89 -29.52
CA LEU A 388 -23.47 -2.00 -29.96
C LEU A 388 -22.79 -3.30 -29.49
N LEU A 389 -23.04 -3.74 -28.28
CA LEU A 389 -22.48 -4.98 -27.75
C LEU A 389 -23.04 -6.20 -28.50
N ALA A 390 -24.36 -6.23 -28.73
CA ALA A 390 -25.03 -7.29 -29.48
C ALA A 390 -24.54 -7.37 -30.93
N LEU A 391 -24.46 -6.23 -31.61
CA LEU A 391 -23.97 -6.14 -33.00
C LEU A 391 -22.49 -6.55 -33.09
N GLY A 392 -21.68 -6.13 -32.07
CA GLY A 392 -20.28 -6.50 -32.00
C GLY A 392 -20.07 -8.01 -31.87
N ARG A 393 -20.90 -8.68 -31.06
CA ARG A 393 -20.86 -10.15 -30.92
C ARG A 393 -21.28 -10.85 -32.22
N GLU A 394 -22.37 -10.40 -32.86
CA GLU A 394 -22.81 -10.92 -34.14
C GLU A 394 -21.73 -10.77 -35.21
N TYR A 395 -21.06 -9.62 -35.24
CA TYR A 395 -19.95 -9.37 -36.15
C TYR A 395 -18.76 -10.30 -35.86
N TYR A 396 -18.42 -10.47 -34.59
CA TYR A 396 -17.34 -11.36 -34.15
C TYR A 396 -17.61 -12.81 -34.58
N ASP A 397 -18.79 -13.33 -34.27
CA ASP A 397 -19.20 -14.70 -34.61
C ASP A 397 -19.33 -14.91 -36.12
N GLY A 398 -19.88 -13.93 -36.83
CA GLY A 398 -20.13 -13.98 -38.28
C GLY A 398 -18.88 -14.00 -39.14
N ASN A 399 -17.75 -13.47 -38.62
CA ASN A 399 -16.48 -13.48 -39.34
C ASN A 399 -15.67 -14.76 -39.15
N GLY A 400 -16.22 -15.79 -38.48
CA GLY A 400 -15.59 -17.11 -38.34
C GLY A 400 -14.23 -17.04 -37.68
N ILE A 401 -14.11 -16.15 -36.69
CA ILE A 401 -12.87 -15.94 -35.96
C ILE A 401 -12.71 -17.13 -35.06
N ASN A 402 -12.09 -18.13 -35.60
CA ASN A 402 -11.71 -19.30 -34.86
C ASN A 402 -10.55 -18.95 -33.98
N GLU A 403 -10.73 -19.08 -32.67
CA GLU A 403 -9.78 -19.59 -31.65
C GLU A 403 -8.28 -19.25 -31.76
N LYS A 404 -7.79 -18.73 -32.89
CA LYS A 404 -6.40 -18.31 -33.09
C LYS A 404 -6.32 -16.80 -32.94
N TYR A 405 -6.29 -16.36 -31.70
CA TYR A 405 -6.04 -14.97 -31.39
C TYR A 405 -4.64 -14.59 -31.88
N THR A 406 -4.59 -13.53 -32.65
CA THR A 406 -3.31 -13.04 -33.16
C THR A 406 -2.68 -12.05 -32.21
N TYR A 407 -3.44 -11.53 -31.24
CA TYR A 407 -2.93 -10.56 -30.29
C TYR A 407 -3.72 -10.59 -28.98
N LEU A 408 -3.00 -10.59 -27.84
CA LEU A 408 -3.54 -10.38 -26.51
C LEU A 408 -2.80 -9.23 -25.86
N SER A 409 -3.50 -8.28 -25.29
CA SER A 409 -2.90 -7.16 -24.57
C SER A 409 -3.57 -6.97 -23.21
N PRO A 410 -2.83 -6.58 -22.18
CA PRO A 410 -3.43 -6.20 -20.92
C PRO A 410 -4.34 -5.00 -21.13
N LEU A 411 -5.42 -4.94 -20.36
CA LEU A 411 -6.29 -3.77 -20.29
C LEU A 411 -5.52 -2.61 -19.65
N GLN A 412 -4.80 -1.86 -20.44
CA GLN A 412 -3.93 -0.78 -19.94
C GLN A 412 -4.70 0.48 -19.57
N ASN A 413 -5.70 0.83 -20.34
CA ASN A 413 -6.53 1.99 -20.06
C ASN A 413 -7.93 1.73 -20.63
N LYS A 414 -8.95 2.01 -19.85
CA LYS A 414 -10.25 2.36 -20.36
C LYS A 414 -10.11 3.78 -20.92
N GLY A 415 -9.43 3.91 -22.07
CA GLY A 415 -9.31 5.18 -22.77
C GLY A 415 -10.63 5.60 -23.38
N ASP A 416 -10.63 6.77 -24.00
CA ASP A 416 -11.80 7.34 -24.69
C ASP A 416 -12.36 6.44 -25.80
N ASP A 417 -11.64 5.38 -26.17
CA ASP A 417 -11.95 4.47 -27.27
C ASP A 417 -12.85 3.28 -26.87
N LEU A 418 -12.92 2.93 -25.57
CA LEU A 418 -13.80 1.85 -25.11
C LEU A 418 -15.24 2.33 -25.06
N LEU A 419 -16.11 1.80 -25.94
CA LEU A 419 -17.52 2.17 -26.01
C LEU A 419 -18.36 1.40 -25.01
N ILE A 420 -18.23 0.06 -25.00
CA ILE A 420 -19.01 -0.83 -24.15
C ILE A 420 -18.23 -2.11 -23.87
N GLU A 421 -18.40 -2.65 -22.69
CA GLU A 421 -17.90 -3.97 -22.29
C GLU A 421 -18.90 -4.68 -21.38
N ASP A 422 -18.93 -6.00 -21.46
CA ASP A 422 -19.55 -6.86 -20.46
C ASP A 422 -18.50 -7.81 -19.83
N LYS A 423 -18.93 -8.96 -19.31
CA LYS A 423 -18.04 -9.87 -18.61
C LYS A 423 -16.89 -10.40 -19.48
N ASP A 424 -17.16 -10.75 -20.72
CA ASP A 424 -16.26 -11.51 -21.58
C ASP A 424 -16.03 -10.89 -22.97
N PHE A 425 -16.58 -9.71 -23.24
CA PHE A 425 -16.53 -9.07 -24.55
C PHE A 425 -16.44 -7.54 -24.45
N ALA A 426 -15.85 -6.91 -25.46
CA ALA A 426 -15.77 -5.47 -25.57
C ALA A 426 -15.87 -4.98 -27.01
N VAL A 427 -16.40 -3.76 -27.17
CA VAL A 427 -16.42 -2.99 -28.43
C VAL A 427 -15.64 -1.69 -28.20
N VAL A 428 -14.64 -1.45 -29.03
CA VAL A 428 -13.77 -0.29 -28.99
C VAL A 428 -13.90 0.52 -30.28
N TYR A 429 -13.88 1.83 -30.18
CA TYR A 429 -13.79 2.74 -31.31
C TYR A 429 -12.42 3.37 -31.39
N ASN A 430 -11.77 3.27 -32.52
CA ASN A 430 -10.42 3.75 -32.75
C ASN A 430 -10.42 4.99 -33.64
N GLY A 431 -10.67 6.14 -33.05
CA GLY A 431 -10.73 7.42 -33.76
C GLY A 431 -9.39 7.86 -34.37
N SER A 432 -8.26 7.43 -33.78
CA SER A 432 -6.91 7.75 -34.24
C SER A 432 -6.53 6.97 -35.51
N VAL A 433 -7.20 5.88 -35.84
CA VAL A 433 -6.95 5.03 -37.00
C VAL A 433 -8.12 5.15 -38.03
N GLY A 434 -8.56 6.36 -38.25
CA GLY A 434 -9.55 6.64 -39.34
C GLY A 434 -10.99 6.27 -39.01
N GLY A 435 -11.36 6.16 -37.73
CA GLY A 435 -12.75 5.86 -37.34
C GLY A 435 -13.12 4.39 -37.54
N THR A 436 -12.26 3.48 -37.09
CA THR A 436 -12.50 2.03 -37.14
C THR A 436 -13.04 1.52 -35.81
N TYR A 437 -13.72 0.38 -35.87
CA TYR A 437 -14.17 -0.37 -34.70
C TYR A 437 -13.32 -1.62 -34.49
N GLU A 438 -13.15 -2.00 -33.21
CA GLU A 438 -12.59 -3.29 -32.83
C GLU A 438 -13.57 -4.02 -31.93
N VAL A 439 -13.70 -5.31 -32.13
CA VAL A 439 -14.46 -6.22 -31.26
C VAL A 439 -13.51 -7.26 -30.69
N MET A 440 -13.60 -7.52 -29.39
CA MET A 440 -12.62 -8.35 -28.73
C MET A 440 -13.17 -9.15 -27.55
N LEU A 441 -12.62 -10.33 -27.34
CA LEU A 441 -12.86 -11.13 -26.15
C LEU A 441 -12.00 -10.64 -24.99
N LYS A 442 -12.47 -10.90 -23.79
CA LYS A 442 -11.80 -10.56 -22.53
C LYS A 442 -11.47 -11.85 -21.78
N PHE A 443 -10.25 -11.95 -21.29
CA PHE A 443 -9.79 -13.07 -20.47
C PHE A 443 -9.21 -12.55 -19.16
N THR A 444 -9.48 -13.24 -18.08
CA THR A 444 -8.77 -13.03 -16.83
C THR A 444 -7.36 -13.63 -16.90
N GLU A 445 -6.45 -13.11 -16.10
CA GLU A 445 -5.13 -13.73 -15.94
C GLU A 445 -5.23 -15.21 -15.55
N GLN A 446 -6.21 -15.55 -14.72
CA GLN A 446 -6.42 -16.92 -14.30
C GLN A 446 -6.86 -17.82 -15.46
N GLU A 447 -7.75 -17.36 -16.35
CA GLU A 447 -8.14 -18.13 -17.54
C GLU A 447 -6.97 -18.37 -18.48
N ILE A 448 -6.07 -17.39 -18.62
CA ILE A 448 -4.86 -17.54 -19.42
C ILE A 448 -3.91 -18.57 -18.76
N ARG A 449 -3.71 -18.50 -17.44
CA ARG A 449 -2.88 -19.47 -16.70
C ARG A 449 -3.44 -20.88 -16.78
N ASP A 450 -4.75 -21.05 -16.63
CA ASP A 450 -5.39 -22.35 -16.72
C ASP A 450 -5.26 -22.94 -18.13
N HIS A 451 -5.37 -22.10 -19.17
CA HIS A 451 -5.12 -22.51 -20.55
C HIS A 451 -3.67 -22.96 -20.76
N ILE A 452 -2.71 -22.19 -20.27
CA ILE A 452 -1.28 -22.54 -20.34
C ILE A 452 -1.02 -23.87 -19.62
N LYS A 453 -1.60 -24.06 -18.45
CA LYS A 453 -1.46 -25.29 -17.65
C LYS A 453 -2.03 -26.50 -18.36
N GLN A 454 -3.16 -26.34 -19.04
CA GLN A 454 -3.87 -27.43 -19.73
C GLN A 454 -3.21 -27.79 -21.07
N TYR A 455 -2.80 -26.80 -21.83
CA TYR A 455 -2.38 -26.97 -23.23
C TYR A 455 -0.91 -26.59 -23.50
N GLY A 456 -0.25 -25.95 -22.55
CA GLY A 456 1.08 -25.37 -22.73
C GLY A 456 1.08 -24.06 -23.52
N VAL A 457 2.21 -23.36 -23.49
CA VAL A 457 2.35 -22.03 -24.11
C VAL A 457 2.32 -22.11 -25.64
N ASP A 458 2.72 -23.25 -26.21
CA ASP A 458 2.90 -23.42 -27.67
C ASP A 458 1.60 -23.77 -28.41
N ILE A 459 0.57 -24.28 -27.73
CA ILE A 459 -0.63 -24.79 -28.39
C ILE A 459 -1.52 -23.67 -28.92
N ALA A 460 -1.60 -22.55 -28.20
CA ALA A 460 -2.36 -21.38 -28.63
C ALA A 460 -1.53 -20.37 -29.46
N GLY A 461 -0.29 -20.73 -29.84
CA GLY A 461 0.59 -19.94 -30.70
C GLY A 461 1.42 -18.88 -29.97
N GLU A 462 2.14 -18.08 -30.74
CA GLU A 462 3.05 -17.04 -30.24
C GLU A 462 2.38 -16.04 -29.31
N THR A 463 1.09 -15.77 -29.53
CA THR A 463 0.33 -14.79 -28.75
C THR A 463 0.18 -15.17 -27.27
N ILE A 464 -0.08 -16.45 -26.99
CA ILE A 464 -0.15 -16.92 -25.59
C ILE A 464 1.25 -16.90 -24.94
N LYS A 465 2.30 -17.23 -25.70
CA LYS A 465 3.67 -17.07 -25.24
C LYS A 465 3.99 -15.61 -24.90
N GLU A 466 3.59 -14.69 -25.76
CA GLU A 466 3.84 -13.26 -25.53
C GLU A 466 3.13 -12.79 -24.26
N VAL A 467 1.86 -13.11 -24.10
CA VAL A 467 1.11 -12.75 -22.90
C VAL A 467 1.70 -13.37 -21.65
N ALA A 468 2.08 -14.65 -21.70
CA ALA A 468 2.72 -15.33 -20.58
C ALA A 468 4.03 -14.62 -20.16
N ARG A 469 4.84 -14.22 -21.13
CA ARG A 469 6.09 -13.47 -20.91
C ARG A 469 5.84 -12.06 -20.39
N ASP A 470 4.80 -11.39 -20.88
CA ASP A 470 4.41 -10.06 -20.41
C ASP A 470 3.92 -10.10 -18.97
N MET A 471 3.13 -11.09 -18.60
CA MET A 471 2.69 -11.32 -17.22
C MET A 471 3.87 -11.50 -16.26
N VAL A 472 4.90 -12.26 -16.66
CA VAL A 472 6.12 -12.43 -15.85
C VAL A 472 6.92 -11.13 -15.78
N ALA A 473 7.14 -10.46 -16.91
CA ALA A 473 7.87 -9.19 -16.94
C ALA A 473 7.26 -8.15 -16.02
N GLU A 474 5.92 -8.00 -16.05
CA GLU A 474 5.22 -7.07 -15.17
C GLU A 474 5.31 -7.46 -13.69
N GLN A 475 5.34 -8.75 -13.34
CA GLN A 475 5.60 -9.17 -11.97
C GLN A 475 6.98 -8.68 -11.49
N PHE A 476 8.00 -8.81 -12.34
CA PHE A 476 9.34 -8.31 -12.04
C PHE A 476 9.41 -6.79 -11.96
N ASP A 477 8.74 -6.07 -12.86
CA ASP A 477 8.71 -4.60 -12.88
C ASP A 477 8.01 -4.01 -11.63
N ARG A 478 7.06 -4.74 -11.05
CA ARG A 478 6.36 -4.35 -9.83
C ARG A 478 7.13 -4.63 -8.54
N LEU A 479 8.16 -5.45 -8.61
CA LEU A 479 8.98 -5.72 -7.42
C LEU A 479 9.69 -4.42 -6.98
N PRO A 480 9.66 -4.08 -5.69
CA PRO A 480 10.31 -2.88 -5.19
C PRO A 480 11.84 -2.91 -5.33
N ARG A 481 12.40 -4.09 -5.61
CA ARG A 481 13.83 -4.35 -5.92
C ARG A 481 13.90 -5.62 -6.76
N SER A 482 14.96 -5.73 -7.57
CA SER A 482 15.29 -7.01 -8.20
C SER A 482 15.40 -8.10 -7.15
N PRO A 483 14.76 -9.26 -7.34
CA PRO A 483 14.87 -10.37 -6.41
C PRO A 483 16.32 -10.79 -6.25
N VAL A 484 16.67 -11.21 -5.03
CA VAL A 484 18.00 -11.69 -4.68
C VAL A 484 17.90 -13.08 -4.07
N LEU A 485 18.87 -13.92 -4.39
CA LEU A 485 19.07 -15.22 -3.77
C LEU A 485 20.26 -15.11 -2.81
N GLU A 486 20.04 -15.42 -1.54
CA GLU A 486 21.11 -15.57 -0.55
C GLU A 486 21.55 -17.03 -0.53
N MET A 487 22.74 -17.27 -1.03
CA MET A 487 23.31 -18.62 -1.12
C MET A 487 23.84 -19.08 0.25
N ALA A 488 23.87 -20.37 0.48
CA ALA A 488 24.44 -20.96 1.69
C ALA A 488 25.93 -20.59 1.92
N SER A 489 26.64 -20.23 0.85
CA SER A 489 28.00 -19.65 0.91
C SER A 489 28.07 -18.24 1.48
N GLY A 490 26.92 -17.55 1.58
CA GLY A 490 26.84 -16.13 1.93
C GLY A 490 26.90 -15.19 0.73
N ASP A 491 26.98 -15.72 -0.48
CA ASP A 491 26.94 -14.93 -1.72
C ASP A 491 25.51 -14.47 -2.01
N ILE A 492 25.40 -13.26 -2.55
CA ILE A 492 24.12 -12.68 -2.99
C ILE A 492 24.12 -12.63 -4.51
N LEU A 493 23.20 -13.36 -5.12
CA LEU A 493 22.96 -13.32 -6.56
C LEU A 493 21.68 -12.54 -6.86
N TYR A 494 21.71 -11.78 -7.93
CA TYR A 494 20.57 -11.01 -8.42
C TYR A 494 19.89 -11.75 -9.57
N LEU A 495 18.58 -11.57 -9.68
CA LEU A 495 17.79 -12.16 -10.75
C LEU A 495 17.14 -11.07 -11.59
N GLU A 496 17.11 -11.31 -12.89
CA GLU A 496 16.32 -10.56 -13.86
C GLU A 496 15.57 -11.52 -14.76
N TYR A 497 14.36 -11.16 -15.15
CA TYR A 497 13.64 -11.92 -16.14
C TYR A 497 14.00 -11.45 -17.55
N ASN A 498 14.53 -12.36 -18.36
CA ASN A 498 14.78 -12.10 -19.76
C ASN A 498 13.57 -12.52 -20.59
N ARG A 499 12.74 -11.52 -20.97
CA ARG A 499 11.50 -11.72 -21.74
C ARG A 499 11.73 -12.41 -23.08
N GLU A 500 12.79 -12.06 -23.83
CA GLU A 500 13.07 -12.63 -25.15
C GLU A 500 13.38 -14.13 -25.06
N LYS A 501 14.17 -14.51 -24.08
CA LYS A 501 14.62 -15.90 -23.87
C LYS A 501 13.71 -16.71 -22.95
N ASP A 502 12.73 -16.05 -22.35
CA ASP A 502 11.79 -16.64 -21.38
C ASP A 502 12.52 -17.38 -20.25
N CYS A 503 13.44 -16.69 -19.62
CA CYS A 503 14.29 -17.29 -18.59
C CYS A 503 14.63 -16.31 -17.47
N LEU A 504 14.91 -16.88 -16.30
CA LEU A 504 15.52 -16.17 -15.18
C LEU A 504 17.03 -16.11 -15.38
N ALA A 505 17.57 -14.92 -15.57
CA ALA A 505 18.98 -14.65 -15.61
C ALA A 505 19.48 -14.36 -14.20
N VAL A 506 20.48 -15.10 -13.74
CA VAL A 506 21.03 -15.01 -12.39
C VAL A 506 22.50 -14.63 -12.46
N GLY A 507 22.92 -13.69 -11.63
CA GLY A 507 24.30 -13.26 -11.62
C GLY A 507 24.60 -12.16 -10.61
N THR A 508 25.73 -11.52 -10.79
CA THR A 508 26.19 -10.40 -9.95
C THR A 508 25.97 -9.07 -10.66
N VAL A 509 25.57 -8.05 -9.91
CA VAL A 509 25.38 -6.69 -10.44
C VAL A 509 26.74 -6.03 -10.64
N THR A 510 26.97 -5.50 -11.85
CA THR A 510 28.14 -4.70 -12.22
C THR A 510 27.72 -3.30 -12.64
N ASN A 511 28.69 -2.42 -12.87
CA ASN A 511 28.41 -1.08 -13.41
C ASN A 511 27.77 -1.07 -14.81
N ALA A 512 27.83 -2.21 -15.52
CA ALA A 512 27.24 -2.39 -16.85
C ALA A 512 25.89 -3.14 -16.82
N GLY A 513 25.34 -3.41 -15.64
CA GLY A 513 24.13 -4.22 -15.43
C GLY A 513 24.42 -5.59 -14.85
N LEU A 514 23.48 -6.51 -15.00
CA LEU A 514 23.62 -7.88 -14.49
C LEU A 514 24.66 -8.66 -15.30
N ALA A 515 25.74 -9.08 -14.65
CA ALA A 515 26.68 -10.06 -15.22
C ALA A 515 26.11 -11.46 -15.03
N VAL A 516 25.39 -11.95 -16.04
CA VAL A 516 24.68 -13.23 -16.00
C VAL A 516 25.67 -14.38 -15.89
N GLN A 517 25.50 -15.21 -14.88
CA GLN A 517 26.30 -16.41 -14.62
C GLN A 517 25.52 -17.69 -14.97
N HIS A 518 24.22 -17.68 -14.69
CA HIS A 518 23.31 -18.80 -14.94
C HIS A 518 22.01 -18.30 -15.58
N SER A 519 21.34 -19.19 -16.30
CA SER A 519 20.01 -18.91 -16.89
C SER A 519 19.14 -20.15 -16.73
N PHE A 520 17.94 -19.96 -16.19
CA PHE A 520 16.97 -21.01 -15.94
C PHE A 520 15.69 -20.69 -16.71
N ALA A 521 15.15 -21.65 -17.47
CA ALA A 521 13.88 -21.48 -18.15
C ALA A 521 12.78 -21.16 -17.12
N TYR A 522 11.93 -20.17 -17.42
CA TYR A 522 10.81 -19.85 -16.54
C TYR A 522 9.70 -20.90 -16.70
N ASN A 523 9.20 -21.42 -15.59
CA ASN A 523 8.10 -22.38 -15.59
C ASN A 523 6.76 -21.65 -15.39
N HIS A 524 6.02 -21.43 -16.46
CA HIS A 524 4.72 -20.73 -16.42
C HIS A 524 3.60 -21.50 -15.70
N ASN A 525 3.83 -22.77 -15.33
CA ASN A 525 2.89 -23.55 -14.53
C ASN A 525 3.03 -23.31 -13.02
N GLN A 526 4.03 -22.54 -12.60
CA GLN A 526 4.34 -22.20 -11.23
C GLN A 526 4.26 -20.68 -11.04
N ASP A 527 4.06 -20.23 -9.81
CA ASP A 527 4.18 -18.82 -9.50
C ASP A 527 5.65 -18.37 -9.43
N LEU A 528 5.87 -17.06 -9.23
CA LEU A 528 7.22 -16.50 -9.18
C LEU A 528 8.02 -17.06 -8.00
N ASP A 529 7.40 -17.20 -6.83
CA ASP A 529 8.07 -17.67 -5.62
C ASP A 529 8.55 -19.12 -5.79
N ASP A 530 7.75 -19.99 -6.41
CA ASP A 530 8.13 -21.37 -6.73
C ASP A 530 9.28 -21.42 -7.75
N ASN A 531 9.24 -20.59 -8.80
CA ASN A 531 10.34 -20.48 -9.77
C ASN A 531 11.64 -20.01 -9.09
N LEU A 532 11.58 -19.04 -8.18
CA LEU A 532 12.75 -18.58 -7.42
C LEU A 532 13.30 -19.67 -6.50
N GLN A 533 12.43 -20.45 -5.86
CA GLN A 533 12.82 -21.58 -5.01
C GLN A 533 13.53 -22.68 -5.82
N ASP A 534 13.00 -23.01 -6.99
CA ASP A 534 13.62 -23.99 -7.89
C ASP A 534 15.02 -23.55 -8.35
N VAL A 535 15.16 -22.26 -8.70
CA VAL A 535 16.46 -21.69 -9.09
C VAL A 535 17.44 -21.75 -7.91
N GLN A 536 17.01 -21.38 -6.70
CA GLN A 536 17.86 -21.46 -5.50
C GLN A 536 18.30 -22.89 -5.24
N THR A 537 17.36 -23.84 -5.29
CA THR A 537 17.66 -25.28 -5.10
C THR A 537 18.66 -25.79 -6.14
N ALA A 538 18.49 -25.39 -7.41
CA ALA A 538 19.39 -25.80 -8.49
C ALA A 538 20.81 -25.20 -8.39
N LEU A 539 20.95 -24.03 -7.76
CA LEU A 539 22.25 -23.39 -7.55
C LEU A 539 22.98 -23.92 -6.32
N GLU A 540 22.25 -24.50 -5.36
CA GLU A 540 22.81 -25.09 -4.14
C GLU A 540 23.13 -26.60 -4.30
N ALA A 541 22.66 -27.25 -5.37
CA ALA A 541 22.90 -28.64 -5.69
C ALA A 541 24.26 -28.87 -6.42
#